data_868f3bec44f18068a36ece36e2ec0433
#
_entry.id   868f3bec44f18068a36ece36e2ec0433
#
_cell.length_a   1.000
_cell.length_b   1.000
_cell.length_c   1.000
_cell.angle_alpha   90.00
_cell.angle_beta   90.00
_cell.angle_gamma   90.00
#
_symmetry.space_group_name_H-M   'P 1'
#
loop_
_entity.id
_entity.type
_entity.pdbx_description
1 polymer ?
#
loop_
_entity_poly.entity_id
_entity_poly.type
_entity_poly.pdbx_seq_one_letter_code
_entity_poly.pdbx_strand_id
1 'polypeptide(L)'
;MMLSNSLGLQANAKNLININTLDDLSLLEKLGDEEILILGAGTNVILGDYFNGTVIAVHLKGIEIRDDCISVGAGVDWADLIEYCLINKLYGIENLTHIPGSVGAAPVQNIGAYGVEISSFIDSVECFNLTTKKLETLNNHQCQFKYRESIFKLKDFVILKINFVFDKSFSPNLSYPSLNKFLNDHSIDVTSLTPRMLSDSVKNIRNSKLPDPKIEPNVGSIFKNPIVRSQDLDNEFLAGHRWDQVDGYTKLSSARLIELIEPELNIPDTLRLYENHSLVLINNGEASFDEVISVLNQIKSKIFKKFKIKLEIEPEIISS
;
A
#
# COMPACT_ATOMS: atom_id res chain seq x y z
N MET A 1 18.60 16.96 -1.27
CA MET A 1 18.34 16.12 -2.47
C MET A 1 16.84 15.96 -2.60
N MET A 2 16.29 16.15 -3.78
CA MET A 2 14.84 16.07 -4.01
C MET A 2 14.35 14.62 -3.92
N LEU A 3 13.25 14.39 -3.20
CA LEU A 3 12.59 13.10 -3.03
C LEU A 3 11.36 13.01 -3.92
N SER A 4 11.24 11.90 -4.66
CA SER A 4 10.04 11.62 -5.46
C SER A 4 8.94 11.04 -4.60
N ASN A 5 7.72 11.55 -4.75
CA ASN A 5 6.51 10.99 -4.12
C ASN A 5 5.29 11.17 -5.03
N SER A 6 4.35 10.26 -4.93
CA SER A 6 3.17 10.24 -5.81
C SER A 6 2.13 11.32 -5.49
N LEU A 7 2.18 11.92 -4.29
CA LEU A 7 1.33 13.06 -3.94
C LEU A 7 1.83 14.38 -4.55
N GLY A 8 3.05 14.39 -5.11
CA GLY A 8 3.62 15.56 -5.76
C GLY A 8 4.05 16.68 -4.80
N LEU A 9 4.22 16.39 -3.50
CA LEU A 9 4.76 17.35 -2.55
C LEU A 9 6.24 17.61 -2.84
N GLN A 10 6.66 18.87 -2.70
CA GLN A 10 8.08 19.22 -2.78
C GLN A 10 8.78 18.80 -1.50
N ALA A 11 9.61 17.79 -1.60
CA ALA A 11 10.32 17.22 -0.46
C ALA A 11 11.81 17.04 -0.77
N ASN A 12 12.65 17.33 0.20
CA ASN A 12 14.10 17.19 0.11
C ASN A 12 14.65 16.38 1.29
N ALA A 13 15.81 15.77 1.10
CA ALA A 13 16.55 15.14 2.19
C ALA A 13 17.98 15.66 2.28
N LYS A 14 18.56 15.55 3.46
CA LYS A 14 19.98 15.86 3.71
C LYS A 14 20.88 14.94 2.92
N ASN A 15 20.65 13.62 3.02
CA ASN A 15 21.42 12.60 2.34
C ASN A 15 20.49 11.60 1.63
N LEU A 16 21.01 10.99 0.55
CA LEU A 16 20.35 9.91 -0.19
C LEU A 16 21.37 8.83 -0.52
N ILE A 17 21.09 7.60 -0.13
CA ILE A 17 21.85 6.40 -0.46
C ILE A 17 21.01 5.55 -1.40
N ASN A 18 21.56 5.23 -2.57
CA ASN A 18 20.94 4.32 -3.53
C ASN A 18 21.63 2.95 -3.43
N ILE A 19 20.88 1.90 -3.19
CA ILE A 19 21.35 0.51 -3.16
C ILE A 19 21.00 -0.12 -4.52
N ASN A 20 21.97 -0.15 -5.41
CA ASN A 20 21.82 -0.74 -6.76
C ASN A 20 22.38 -2.16 -6.83
N THR A 21 23.38 -2.46 -5.99
CA THR A 21 24.05 -3.76 -5.86
C THR A 21 24.19 -4.13 -4.39
N LEU A 22 24.52 -5.40 -4.11
CA LEU A 22 24.78 -5.84 -2.74
C LEU A 22 26.07 -5.22 -2.15
N ASP A 23 27.02 -4.80 -2.98
CA ASP A 23 28.23 -4.13 -2.53
C ASP A 23 27.96 -2.75 -1.91
N ASP A 24 26.84 -2.10 -2.33
CA ASP A 24 26.41 -0.82 -1.79
C ASP A 24 25.98 -0.92 -0.32
N LEU A 25 25.75 -2.12 0.21
CA LEU A 25 25.43 -2.33 1.63
C LEU A 25 26.56 -1.84 2.56
N SER A 26 27.79 -1.82 2.08
CA SER A 26 28.93 -1.21 2.80
C SER A 26 28.71 0.26 3.17
N LEU A 27 27.82 0.97 2.47
CA LEU A 27 27.40 2.34 2.79
C LEU A 27 26.52 2.37 4.05
N LEU A 28 25.67 1.35 4.24
CA LEU A 28 24.78 1.24 5.38
C LEU A 28 25.50 0.87 6.67
N GLU A 29 26.63 0.16 6.56
CA GLU A 29 27.47 -0.16 7.70
C GLU A 29 28.07 1.09 8.36
N LYS A 30 28.28 2.15 7.57
CA LYS A 30 28.88 3.42 7.99
C LYS A 30 27.88 4.42 8.56
N LEU A 31 26.57 4.13 8.50
CA LEU A 31 25.53 4.98 9.07
C LEU A 31 25.67 5.03 10.60
N GLY A 32 25.64 6.23 11.14
CA GLY A 32 25.62 6.51 12.58
C GLY A 32 24.19 6.57 13.15
N ASP A 33 24.03 7.39 14.20
CA ASP A 33 22.75 7.59 14.91
C ASP A 33 21.82 8.61 14.22
N GLU A 34 22.02 8.85 12.93
CA GLU A 34 21.17 9.77 12.17
C GLU A 34 19.79 9.16 11.88
N GLU A 35 18.80 10.03 11.69
CA GLU A 35 17.46 9.57 11.32
C GLU A 35 17.49 8.94 9.93
N ILE A 36 16.84 7.78 9.79
CA ILE A 36 16.81 6.99 8.54
C ILE A 36 15.38 6.87 8.05
N LEU A 37 15.19 7.12 6.76
CA LEU A 37 13.98 6.85 6.04
C LEU A 37 14.26 5.85 4.91
N ILE A 38 13.59 4.71 4.92
CA ILE A 38 13.62 3.76 3.81
C ILE A 38 12.47 4.11 2.87
N LEU A 39 12.79 4.55 1.66
CA LEU A 39 11.81 5.04 0.68
C LEU A 39 11.78 4.14 -0.55
N GLY A 40 10.62 3.57 -0.86
CA GLY A 40 10.35 2.93 -2.14
C GLY A 40 9.99 3.95 -3.22
N ALA A 41 8.97 3.67 -4.00
CA ALA A 41 8.49 4.57 -5.06
C ALA A 41 7.73 5.82 -4.54
N GLY A 42 7.64 6.02 -3.24
CA GLY A 42 6.95 7.18 -2.65
C GLY A 42 5.43 7.18 -2.85
N THR A 43 4.82 6.01 -3.03
CA THR A 43 3.38 5.89 -3.37
C THR A 43 2.46 5.78 -2.17
N ASN A 44 3.01 5.68 -0.95
CA ASN A 44 2.24 5.59 0.29
C ASN A 44 2.88 6.40 1.43
N VAL A 45 3.42 7.57 1.10
CA VAL A 45 4.06 8.48 2.07
C VAL A 45 3.59 9.91 1.84
N ILE A 46 3.50 10.68 2.92
CA ILE A 46 3.26 12.13 2.92
C ILE A 46 4.52 12.76 3.49
N LEU A 47 5.30 13.39 2.62
CA LEU A 47 6.61 13.93 2.95
C LEU A 47 6.52 15.41 3.30
N GLY A 48 7.14 15.80 4.41
CA GLY A 48 7.43 17.20 4.72
C GLY A 48 8.49 17.79 3.77
N ASP A 49 8.66 19.09 3.82
CA ASP A 49 9.52 19.85 2.89
C ASP A 49 10.99 19.41 2.98
N TYR A 50 11.44 19.00 4.15
CA TYR A 50 12.84 18.63 4.38
C TYR A 50 12.97 17.51 5.43
N PHE A 51 13.64 16.43 5.06
CA PHE A 51 14.01 15.35 5.97
C PHE A 51 15.48 15.52 6.39
N ASN A 52 15.73 15.79 7.67
CA ASN A 52 17.08 16.04 8.22
C ASN A 52 17.84 14.74 8.54
N GLY A 53 17.77 13.77 7.68
CA GLY A 53 18.39 12.45 7.84
C GLY A 53 18.90 11.88 6.54
N THR A 54 19.11 10.58 6.54
CA THR A 54 19.53 9.80 5.36
C THR A 54 18.35 8.98 4.81
N VAL A 55 18.01 9.21 3.56
CA VAL A 55 17.06 8.38 2.82
C VAL A 55 17.79 7.22 2.16
N ILE A 56 17.27 6.01 2.30
CA ILE A 56 17.76 4.79 1.63
C ILE A 56 16.74 4.38 0.58
N ALA A 57 17.17 4.31 -0.69
CA ALA A 57 16.36 3.83 -1.81
C ALA A 57 16.97 2.53 -2.36
N VAL A 58 16.16 1.46 -2.44
CA VAL A 58 16.63 0.16 -2.91
C VAL A 58 16.18 -0.06 -4.35
N HIS A 59 17.14 -0.26 -5.25
CA HIS A 59 16.94 -0.46 -6.68
C HIS A 59 17.36 -1.85 -7.17
N LEU A 60 17.57 -2.81 -6.26
CA LEU A 60 17.96 -4.18 -6.61
C LEU A 60 16.90 -4.80 -7.52
N LYS A 61 17.30 -5.17 -8.73
CA LYS A 61 16.45 -5.77 -9.76
C LYS A 61 16.68 -7.28 -9.86
N GLY A 62 15.89 -7.94 -10.66
CA GLY A 62 15.98 -9.35 -10.99
C GLY A 62 14.86 -10.19 -10.37
N ILE A 63 14.46 -11.22 -11.13
CA ILE A 63 13.51 -12.26 -10.71
C ILE A 63 14.20 -13.59 -11.02
N GLU A 64 14.45 -14.37 -9.99
CA GLU A 64 15.16 -15.66 -10.07
C GLU A 64 14.24 -16.77 -9.59
N ILE A 65 14.10 -17.84 -10.39
CA ILE A 65 13.41 -19.05 -9.94
C ILE A 65 14.41 -19.89 -9.15
N ARG A 66 14.04 -20.29 -7.95
CA ARG A 66 14.81 -21.15 -7.05
C ARG A 66 13.93 -22.29 -6.57
N ASP A 67 14.13 -23.48 -7.08
CA ASP A 67 13.34 -24.68 -6.74
C ASP A 67 11.82 -24.41 -6.81
N ASP A 68 11.18 -24.33 -5.67
CA ASP A 68 9.72 -24.07 -5.56
C ASP A 68 9.38 -22.61 -5.23
N CYS A 69 10.36 -21.71 -5.13
CA CYS A 69 10.16 -20.30 -4.83
C CYS A 69 10.74 -19.38 -5.90
N ILE A 70 10.30 -18.12 -5.87
CA ILE A 70 10.81 -17.06 -6.74
C ILE A 70 11.42 -15.98 -5.85
N SER A 71 12.70 -15.72 -6.06
CA SER A 71 13.43 -14.65 -5.39
C SER A 71 13.37 -13.38 -6.24
N VAL A 72 12.83 -12.30 -5.69
CA VAL A 72 12.59 -11.04 -6.40
C VAL A 72 13.29 -9.88 -5.71
N GLY A 73 14.08 -9.11 -6.46
CA GLY A 73 14.75 -7.93 -5.94
C GLY A 73 13.77 -6.85 -5.50
N ALA A 74 14.07 -6.18 -4.39
CA ALA A 74 13.18 -5.18 -3.79
C ALA A 74 12.86 -3.98 -4.70
N GLY A 75 13.76 -3.66 -5.63
CA GLY A 75 13.58 -2.58 -6.60
C GLY A 75 12.80 -2.97 -7.87
N VAL A 76 12.34 -4.22 -8.00
CA VAL A 76 11.46 -4.64 -9.12
C VAL A 76 10.13 -3.90 -8.99
N ASP A 77 9.57 -3.43 -10.12
CA ASP A 77 8.24 -2.83 -10.14
C ASP A 77 7.18 -3.90 -9.85
N TRP A 78 6.16 -3.54 -9.05
CA TRP A 78 5.10 -4.48 -8.71
C TRP A 78 4.32 -4.97 -9.93
N ALA A 79 4.09 -4.08 -10.92
CA ALA A 79 3.40 -4.45 -12.14
C ALA A 79 4.22 -5.44 -12.99
N ASP A 80 5.55 -5.31 -13.00
CA ASP A 80 6.44 -6.26 -13.69
C ASP A 80 6.39 -7.64 -13.05
N LEU A 81 6.30 -7.73 -11.71
CA LEU A 81 6.13 -9.02 -11.02
C LEU A 81 4.80 -9.66 -11.37
N ILE A 82 3.69 -8.91 -11.36
CA ILE A 82 2.36 -9.43 -11.77
C ILE A 82 2.42 -10.00 -13.18
N GLU A 83 2.98 -9.25 -14.12
CA GLU A 83 3.08 -9.69 -15.52
C GLU A 83 3.98 -10.93 -15.65
N TYR A 84 5.11 -10.96 -14.93
CA TYR A 84 5.98 -12.12 -14.88
C TYR A 84 5.24 -13.37 -14.38
N CYS A 85 4.46 -13.26 -13.32
CA CYS A 85 3.67 -14.36 -12.76
C CYS A 85 2.62 -14.87 -13.75
N LEU A 86 1.89 -13.97 -14.42
CA LEU A 86 0.90 -14.34 -15.42
C LEU A 86 1.51 -15.11 -16.60
N ILE A 87 2.68 -14.67 -17.11
CA ILE A 87 3.38 -15.32 -18.23
C ILE A 87 3.92 -16.70 -17.80
N ASN A 88 4.44 -16.82 -16.57
CA ASN A 88 5.07 -18.04 -16.08
C ASN A 88 4.11 -19.00 -15.36
N LYS A 89 2.80 -18.75 -15.42
CA LYS A 89 1.75 -19.58 -14.81
C LYS A 89 1.92 -19.77 -13.30
N LEU A 90 2.19 -18.66 -12.62
CA LEU A 90 2.31 -18.54 -11.18
C LEU A 90 1.11 -17.72 -10.70
N TYR A 91 0.28 -18.29 -9.85
CA TYR A 91 -1.04 -17.79 -9.59
C TYR A 91 -1.24 -17.35 -8.14
N GLY A 92 -2.33 -16.59 -7.91
CA GLY A 92 -2.81 -16.19 -6.61
C GLY A 92 -2.73 -14.67 -6.37
N ILE A 93 -1.84 -13.94 -7.07
CA ILE A 93 -1.66 -12.49 -6.89
C ILE A 93 -2.41 -11.63 -7.90
N GLU A 94 -3.26 -12.19 -8.74
CA GLU A 94 -4.03 -11.48 -9.77
C GLU A 94 -4.91 -10.37 -9.18
N ASN A 95 -5.44 -10.60 -7.97
CA ASN A 95 -6.25 -9.61 -7.24
C ASN A 95 -5.44 -8.39 -6.79
N LEU A 96 -4.11 -8.48 -6.75
CA LEU A 96 -3.20 -7.40 -6.37
C LEU A 96 -2.70 -6.59 -7.58
N THR A 97 -3.27 -6.84 -8.76
CA THR A 97 -2.94 -6.12 -10.00
C THR A 97 -3.17 -4.62 -9.84
N HIS A 98 -2.31 -3.83 -10.48
CA HIS A 98 -2.40 -2.37 -10.55
C HIS A 98 -2.23 -1.65 -9.20
N ILE A 99 -1.57 -2.27 -8.22
CA ILE A 99 -1.07 -1.57 -7.03
C ILE A 99 0.25 -0.89 -7.45
N PRO A 100 0.40 0.43 -7.24
CA PRO A 100 1.64 1.12 -7.58
C PRO A 100 2.73 0.82 -6.55
N GLY A 101 3.99 0.84 -6.98
CA GLY A 101 5.14 0.72 -6.09
C GLY A 101 6.10 -0.40 -6.48
N SER A 102 7.09 -0.65 -5.62
CA SER A 102 8.09 -1.70 -5.79
C SER A 102 7.76 -2.95 -4.96
N VAL A 103 8.34 -4.07 -5.37
CA VAL A 103 8.23 -5.35 -4.66
C VAL A 103 8.70 -5.22 -3.21
N GLY A 104 9.79 -4.48 -2.95
CA GLY A 104 10.30 -4.25 -1.59
C GLY A 104 9.37 -3.44 -0.69
N ALA A 105 8.48 -2.63 -1.25
CA ALA A 105 7.48 -1.89 -0.47
C ALA A 105 6.25 -2.74 -0.12
N ALA A 106 6.00 -3.82 -0.86
CA ALA A 106 4.80 -4.64 -0.70
C ALA A 106 4.66 -5.26 0.71
N PRO A 107 5.68 -5.88 1.33
CA PRO A 107 5.58 -6.45 2.67
C PRO A 107 5.49 -5.41 3.79
N VAL A 108 5.94 -4.16 3.58
CA VAL A 108 5.99 -3.13 4.65
C VAL A 108 4.61 -2.93 5.27
N GLN A 109 3.59 -2.77 4.46
CA GLN A 109 2.21 -2.64 4.92
C GLN A 109 1.32 -3.83 4.54
N ASN A 110 1.93 -4.99 4.24
CA ASN A 110 1.18 -6.17 3.82
C ASN A 110 0.12 -5.80 2.78
N ILE A 111 0.56 -5.34 1.59
CA ILE A 111 -0.40 -4.86 0.56
C ILE A 111 -1.50 -5.88 0.33
N GLY A 112 -2.72 -5.39 0.19
CA GLY A 112 -3.87 -6.25 -0.01
C GLY A 112 -4.99 -5.54 -0.76
N ALA A 113 -5.64 -6.28 -1.66
CA ALA A 113 -6.76 -5.82 -2.44
C ALA A 113 -7.66 -7.00 -2.84
N TYR A 114 -8.95 -6.75 -2.99
CA TYR A 114 -9.94 -7.72 -3.49
C TYR A 114 -9.88 -9.09 -2.80
N GLY A 115 -9.70 -9.10 -1.46
CA GLY A 115 -9.73 -10.33 -0.65
C GLY A 115 -8.40 -11.09 -0.59
N VAL A 116 -7.32 -10.56 -1.14
CA VAL A 116 -5.98 -11.16 -1.12
C VAL A 116 -5.00 -10.23 -0.42
N GLU A 117 -4.11 -10.76 0.41
CA GLU A 117 -2.97 -10.08 1.02
C GLU A 117 -1.66 -10.74 0.58
N ILE A 118 -0.61 -9.92 0.37
CA ILE A 118 0.67 -10.43 -0.15
C ILE A 118 1.37 -11.40 0.80
N SER A 119 1.13 -11.28 2.10
CA SER A 119 1.66 -12.18 3.12
C SER A 119 1.32 -13.66 2.87
N SER A 120 0.22 -13.95 2.16
CA SER A 120 -0.16 -15.33 1.81
C SER A 120 0.82 -16.00 0.84
N PHE A 121 1.66 -15.23 0.17
CA PHE A 121 2.61 -15.71 -0.85
C PHE A 121 4.07 -15.50 -0.46
N ILE A 122 4.35 -14.73 0.60
CA ILE A 122 5.72 -14.51 1.08
C ILE A 122 6.16 -15.72 1.91
N ASP A 123 7.22 -16.40 1.45
CA ASP A 123 7.95 -17.40 2.23
C ASP A 123 8.90 -16.72 3.21
N SER A 124 9.76 -15.86 2.69
CA SER A 124 10.76 -15.16 3.49
C SER A 124 11.16 -13.83 2.85
N VAL A 125 11.79 -12.96 3.66
CA VAL A 125 12.31 -11.67 3.25
C VAL A 125 13.78 -11.57 3.62
N GLU A 126 14.64 -11.33 2.62
CA GLU A 126 16.06 -11.06 2.82
C GLU A 126 16.23 -9.54 3.04
N CYS A 127 16.83 -9.16 4.15
CA CYS A 127 16.99 -7.77 4.54
C CYS A 127 18.36 -7.51 5.18
N PHE A 128 18.75 -6.24 5.17
CA PHE A 128 19.87 -5.74 5.97
C PHE A 128 19.31 -5.10 7.24
N ASN A 129 19.72 -5.60 8.40
CA ASN A 129 19.33 -5.06 9.69
C ASN A 129 20.24 -3.87 10.03
N LEU A 130 19.64 -2.68 10.15
CA LEU A 130 20.36 -1.42 10.42
C LEU A 130 20.96 -1.38 11.83
N THR A 131 20.38 -2.10 12.79
CA THR A 131 20.86 -2.16 14.17
C THR A 131 22.05 -3.11 14.32
N THR A 132 21.91 -4.35 13.79
CA THR A 132 22.96 -5.39 13.90
C THR A 132 24.04 -5.24 12.83
N LYS A 133 23.79 -4.43 11.78
CA LYS A 133 24.63 -4.26 10.59
C LYS A 133 24.90 -5.60 9.86
N LYS A 134 23.91 -6.47 9.82
CA LYS A 134 24.02 -7.81 9.23
C LYS A 134 22.88 -8.08 8.23
N LEU A 135 23.18 -9.00 7.31
CA LEU A 135 22.16 -9.62 6.48
C LEU A 135 21.36 -10.62 7.32
N GLU A 136 20.06 -10.56 7.20
CA GLU A 136 19.11 -11.45 7.88
C GLU A 136 18.05 -11.93 6.89
N THR A 137 17.56 -13.14 7.11
CA THR A 137 16.40 -13.68 6.40
C THR A 137 15.30 -13.95 7.40
N LEU A 138 14.18 -13.23 7.24
CA LEU A 138 13.00 -13.38 8.10
C LEU A 138 11.99 -14.27 7.38
N ASN A 139 11.58 -15.37 8.02
CA ASN A 139 10.46 -16.17 7.50
C ASN A 139 9.12 -15.42 7.68
N ASN A 140 8.05 -15.92 7.06
CA ASN A 140 6.74 -15.30 7.09
C ASN A 140 6.25 -14.94 8.51
N HIS A 141 6.38 -15.87 9.46
CA HIS A 141 5.97 -15.65 10.85
C HIS A 141 6.77 -14.54 11.54
N GLN A 142 8.08 -14.45 11.28
CA GLN A 142 8.95 -13.40 11.82
C GLN A 142 8.62 -12.02 11.24
N CYS A 143 8.04 -11.95 10.04
CA CYS A 143 7.57 -10.70 9.44
C CYS A 143 6.35 -10.09 10.16
N GLN A 144 5.66 -10.81 11.03
CA GLN A 144 4.54 -10.35 11.87
C GLN A 144 3.43 -9.64 11.07
N PHE A 145 3.08 -10.17 9.92
CA PHE A 145 2.05 -9.59 9.06
C PHE A 145 0.69 -9.52 9.74
N LYS A 146 0.04 -8.36 9.61
CA LYS A 146 -1.35 -8.09 9.99
C LYS A 146 -1.99 -7.17 8.96
N TYR A 147 -3.26 -6.83 9.12
CA TYR A 147 -3.94 -5.87 8.26
C TYR A 147 -3.21 -4.52 8.23
N ARG A 148 -2.60 -4.18 7.09
CA ARG A 148 -1.78 -2.97 6.87
C ARG A 148 -0.64 -2.81 7.88
N GLU A 149 -0.01 -3.93 8.30
CA GLU A 149 1.02 -3.95 9.33
C GLU A 149 2.06 -5.05 9.07
N SER A 150 3.32 -4.77 9.43
CA SER A 150 4.41 -5.75 9.50
C SER A 150 5.54 -5.22 10.38
N ILE A 151 6.54 -6.07 10.70
CA ILE A 151 7.74 -5.68 11.43
C ILE A 151 8.56 -4.61 10.67
N PHE A 152 8.46 -4.56 9.34
CA PHE A 152 9.21 -3.62 8.50
C PHE A 152 8.82 -2.15 8.69
N LYS A 153 7.69 -1.87 9.34
CA LYS A 153 7.32 -0.51 9.76
C LYS A 153 8.17 0.05 10.90
N LEU A 154 8.90 -0.81 11.62
CA LEU A 154 9.83 -0.38 12.67
C LEU A 154 11.10 0.29 12.09
N LYS A 155 11.30 0.26 10.76
CA LYS A 155 12.42 0.89 10.02
C LYS A 155 13.81 0.32 10.34
N ASP A 156 13.90 -0.81 11.04
CA ASP A 156 15.18 -1.46 11.36
C ASP A 156 15.72 -2.30 10.19
N PHE A 157 14.90 -2.57 9.17
CA PHE A 157 15.21 -3.49 8.10
C PHE A 157 15.13 -2.84 6.72
N VAL A 158 16.22 -2.84 5.99
CA VAL A 158 16.27 -2.50 4.56
C VAL A 158 16.01 -3.78 3.77
N ILE A 159 14.83 -3.89 3.17
CA ILE A 159 14.43 -5.07 2.38
C ILE A 159 15.25 -5.09 1.08
N LEU A 160 15.87 -6.23 0.79
CA LEU A 160 16.73 -6.44 -0.38
C LEU A 160 16.09 -7.35 -1.41
N LYS A 161 15.51 -8.47 -0.95
CA LYS A 161 14.80 -9.46 -1.79
C LYS A 161 13.62 -10.04 -1.03
N ILE A 162 12.62 -10.49 -1.77
CA ILE A 162 11.49 -11.24 -1.24
C ILE A 162 11.43 -12.59 -1.95
N ASN A 163 11.28 -13.65 -1.19
CA ASN A 163 11.10 -15.00 -1.68
C ASN A 163 9.60 -15.34 -1.62
N PHE A 164 9.02 -15.64 -2.78
CA PHE A 164 7.59 -15.93 -2.93
C PHE A 164 7.37 -17.41 -3.27
N VAL A 165 6.27 -17.94 -2.74
CA VAL A 165 5.70 -19.23 -3.17
C VAL A 165 4.30 -18.95 -3.72
N PHE A 166 4.12 -19.22 -5.00
CA PHE A 166 2.86 -19.00 -5.72
C PHE A 166 2.16 -20.32 -6.02
N ASP A 167 0.84 -20.25 -6.19
CA ASP A 167 0.04 -21.40 -6.60
C ASP A 167 0.43 -21.86 -8.02
N LYS A 168 0.53 -23.18 -8.22
CA LYS A 168 0.81 -23.80 -9.54
C LYS A 168 -0.47 -24.10 -10.33
N SER A 169 -1.63 -23.92 -9.71
CA SER A 169 -2.95 -24.07 -10.33
C SER A 169 -3.79 -22.84 -10.07
N PHE A 170 -4.46 -22.34 -11.11
CA PHE A 170 -5.32 -21.17 -10.98
C PHE A 170 -6.59 -21.48 -10.20
N SER A 171 -6.79 -20.78 -9.09
CA SER A 171 -8.01 -20.79 -8.28
C SER A 171 -8.39 -19.35 -7.93
N PRO A 172 -9.33 -18.73 -8.67
CA PRO A 172 -9.62 -17.31 -8.51
C PRO A 172 -10.26 -17.02 -7.15
N ASN A 173 -9.73 -16.03 -6.44
CA ASN A 173 -10.37 -15.49 -5.24
C ASN A 173 -11.43 -14.46 -5.65
N LEU A 174 -12.69 -14.84 -5.54
CA LEU A 174 -13.86 -14.03 -5.89
C LEU A 174 -14.65 -13.57 -4.66
N SER A 175 -14.07 -13.66 -3.46
CA SER A 175 -14.76 -13.30 -2.20
C SER A 175 -15.16 -11.83 -2.11
N TYR A 176 -14.53 -10.94 -2.91
CA TYR A 176 -14.75 -9.51 -2.81
C TYR A 176 -15.96 -9.03 -3.62
N PRO A 177 -16.99 -8.44 -2.98
CA PRO A 177 -18.28 -8.15 -3.64
C PRO A 177 -18.19 -7.29 -4.90
N SER A 178 -17.31 -6.28 -4.95
CA SER A 178 -17.21 -5.42 -6.13
C SER A 178 -16.58 -6.13 -7.33
N LEU A 179 -15.75 -7.15 -7.11
CA LEU A 179 -15.21 -7.97 -8.18
C LEU A 179 -16.30 -8.86 -8.78
N ASN A 180 -17.08 -9.55 -7.93
CA ASN A 180 -18.22 -10.35 -8.39
C ASN A 180 -19.24 -9.49 -9.15
N LYS A 181 -19.54 -8.30 -8.63
CA LYS A 181 -20.44 -7.38 -9.32
C LYS A 181 -19.90 -7.03 -10.72
N PHE A 182 -18.61 -6.68 -10.82
CA PHE A 182 -17.99 -6.35 -12.11
C PHE A 182 -18.06 -7.50 -13.10
N LEU A 183 -17.75 -8.72 -12.69
CA LEU A 183 -17.80 -9.90 -13.55
C LEU A 183 -19.24 -10.14 -14.07
N ASN A 184 -20.25 -10.02 -13.20
CA ASN A 184 -21.64 -10.15 -13.57
C ASN A 184 -22.10 -9.04 -14.53
N ASP A 185 -21.79 -7.79 -14.23
CA ASP A 185 -22.18 -6.62 -15.05
C ASP A 185 -21.60 -6.71 -16.48
N HIS A 186 -20.43 -7.37 -16.63
CA HIS A 186 -19.76 -7.56 -17.92
C HIS A 186 -20.02 -8.96 -18.53
N SER A 187 -20.93 -9.76 -17.96
CA SER A 187 -21.27 -11.10 -18.44
C SER A 187 -20.06 -12.02 -18.58
N ILE A 188 -19.07 -11.90 -17.68
CA ILE A 188 -17.90 -12.76 -17.65
C ILE A 188 -18.24 -14.04 -16.90
N ASP A 189 -18.21 -15.18 -17.61
CA ASP A 189 -18.46 -16.48 -17.02
C ASP A 189 -17.28 -16.93 -16.16
N VAL A 190 -17.54 -17.11 -14.86
CA VAL A 190 -16.55 -17.53 -13.86
C VAL A 190 -15.94 -18.91 -14.20
N THR A 191 -16.68 -19.78 -14.88
CA THR A 191 -16.20 -21.13 -15.26
C THR A 191 -15.13 -21.08 -16.36
N SER A 192 -15.11 -20.00 -17.15
CA SER A 192 -14.12 -19.74 -18.22
C SER A 192 -13.10 -18.68 -17.84
N LEU A 193 -13.12 -18.21 -16.59
CA LEU A 193 -12.24 -17.14 -16.12
C LEU A 193 -10.76 -17.58 -16.15
N THR A 194 -9.95 -16.81 -16.84
CA THR A 194 -8.49 -17.03 -16.88
C THR A 194 -7.77 -16.08 -15.93
N PRO A 195 -6.50 -16.37 -15.52
CA PRO A 195 -5.70 -15.45 -14.69
C PRO A 195 -5.60 -14.05 -15.30
N ARG A 196 -5.40 -13.97 -16.62
CA ARG A 196 -5.33 -12.69 -17.34
C ARG A 196 -6.66 -11.94 -17.26
N MET A 197 -7.79 -12.60 -17.49
CA MET A 197 -9.11 -11.98 -17.40
C MET A 197 -9.39 -11.45 -15.98
N LEU A 198 -8.98 -12.19 -14.94
CA LEU A 198 -9.11 -11.75 -13.55
C LEU A 198 -8.26 -10.50 -13.29
N SER A 199 -6.99 -10.54 -13.68
CA SER A 199 -6.06 -9.40 -13.55
C SER A 199 -6.59 -8.16 -14.29
N ASP A 200 -7.07 -8.31 -15.54
CA ASP A 200 -7.62 -7.20 -16.33
C ASP A 200 -8.92 -6.66 -15.70
N SER A 201 -9.77 -7.52 -15.16
CA SER A 201 -10.98 -7.10 -14.44
C SER A 201 -10.64 -6.26 -13.21
N VAL A 202 -9.68 -6.70 -12.40
CA VAL A 202 -9.18 -5.93 -11.24
C VAL A 202 -8.61 -4.59 -11.69
N LYS A 203 -7.79 -4.58 -12.74
CA LYS A 203 -7.23 -3.34 -13.32
C LYS A 203 -8.33 -2.38 -13.75
N ASN A 204 -9.35 -2.86 -14.44
CA ASN A 204 -10.48 -2.04 -14.91
C ASN A 204 -11.28 -1.45 -13.73
N ILE A 205 -11.56 -2.26 -12.69
CA ILE A 205 -12.24 -1.76 -11.48
C ILE A 205 -11.39 -0.69 -10.79
N ARG A 206 -10.07 -0.89 -10.71
CA ARG A 206 -9.18 0.10 -10.08
C ARG A 206 -9.11 1.39 -10.89
N ASN A 207 -8.97 1.31 -12.20
CA ASN A 207 -8.96 2.47 -13.09
C ASN A 207 -10.25 3.29 -13.03
N SER A 208 -11.41 2.63 -12.82
CA SER A 208 -12.67 3.36 -12.68
C SER A 208 -12.84 4.08 -11.33
N LYS A 209 -12.05 3.70 -10.31
CA LYS A 209 -12.18 4.20 -8.94
C LYS A 209 -10.98 5.01 -8.45
N LEU A 210 -9.80 4.79 -9.01
CA LEU A 210 -8.55 5.39 -8.53
C LEU A 210 -7.90 6.18 -9.66
N PRO A 211 -7.52 7.43 -9.42
CA PRO A 211 -6.82 8.24 -10.40
C PRO A 211 -5.37 7.76 -10.55
N ASP A 212 -4.82 7.90 -11.76
CA ASP A 212 -3.40 7.66 -12.00
C ASP A 212 -2.59 8.78 -11.31
N PRO A 213 -1.71 8.46 -10.35
CA PRO A 213 -0.95 9.47 -9.63
C PRO A 213 0.05 10.25 -10.50
N LYS A 214 0.32 9.80 -11.72
CA LYS A 214 1.11 10.54 -12.71
C LYS A 214 0.33 11.68 -13.38
N ILE A 215 -1.00 11.58 -13.37
CA ILE A 215 -1.92 12.57 -13.97
C ILE A 215 -2.54 13.42 -12.87
N GLU A 216 -2.99 12.78 -11.80
CA GLU A 216 -3.62 13.38 -10.64
C GLU A 216 -2.86 12.95 -9.38
N PRO A 217 -1.87 13.75 -8.91
CA PRO A 217 -1.01 13.40 -7.80
C PRO A 217 -1.79 13.00 -6.55
N ASN A 218 -1.54 11.79 -6.04
CA ASN A 218 -2.22 11.22 -4.88
C ASN A 218 -1.37 10.10 -4.24
N VAL A 219 -1.75 9.63 -3.06
CA VAL A 219 -1.11 8.51 -2.35
C VAL A 219 -2.04 7.29 -2.19
N GLY A 220 -3.09 7.20 -3.01
CA GLY A 220 -4.13 6.20 -2.84
C GLY A 220 -5.01 6.51 -1.63
N SER A 221 -5.40 5.47 -0.89
CA SER A 221 -6.27 5.62 0.28
C SER A 221 -5.57 6.38 1.42
N ILE A 222 -6.14 7.51 1.84
CA ILE A 222 -5.59 8.32 2.93
C ILE A 222 -5.89 7.77 4.32
N PHE A 223 -6.87 6.87 4.47
CA PHE A 223 -7.21 6.22 5.74
C PHE A 223 -7.42 4.72 5.57
N LYS A 224 -7.04 3.96 6.59
CA LYS A 224 -7.42 2.56 6.73
C LYS A 224 -8.93 2.45 6.95
N ASN A 225 -9.52 1.34 6.54
CA ASN A 225 -10.88 1.00 6.93
C ASN A 225 -10.88 0.61 8.42
N PRO A 226 -11.61 1.33 9.30
CA PRO A 226 -11.59 1.06 10.73
C PRO A 226 -12.30 -0.26 11.04
N ILE A 227 -11.75 -1.00 12.01
CA ILE A 227 -12.34 -2.20 12.56
C ILE A 227 -12.83 -1.86 13.98
N VAL A 228 -14.12 -2.01 14.20
CA VAL A 228 -14.79 -1.65 15.46
C VAL A 228 -15.60 -2.83 16.00
N ARG A 229 -15.95 -2.83 17.28
CA ARG A 229 -16.81 -3.86 17.84
C ARG A 229 -18.22 -3.75 17.26
N SER A 230 -18.78 -4.85 16.78
CA SER A 230 -20.10 -4.86 16.14
C SER A 230 -21.22 -4.39 17.08
N GLN A 231 -21.11 -4.69 18.39
CA GLN A 231 -22.07 -4.25 19.42
C GLN A 231 -22.13 -2.72 19.63
N ASP A 232 -21.09 -2.00 19.22
CA ASP A 232 -21.00 -0.55 19.36
C ASP A 232 -21.63 0.20 18.17
N LEU A 233 -22.17 -0.55 17.19
CA LEU A 233 -22.78 -0.05 15.98
C LEU A 233 -24.29 -0.22 15.98
N ASP A 234 -25.01 0.77 15.45
CA ASP A 234 -26.40 0.59 15.02
C ASP A 234 -26.46 -0.42 13.86
N ASN A 235 -27.45 -1.30 13.85
CA ASN A 235 -27.61 -2.32 12.82
C ASN A 235 -27.78 -1.75 11.40
N GLU A 236 -28.35 -0.57 11.28
CA GLU A 236 -28.54 0.14 9.98
C GLU A 236 -27.36 1.03 9.63
N PHE A 237 -26.43 1.29 10.57
CA PHE A 237 -25.32 2.18 10.34
C PHE A 237 -24.38 1.64 9.26
N LEU A 238 -24.19 2.41 8.19
CA LEU A 238 -23.39 2.04 7.02
C LEU A 238 -23.84 0.71 6.34
N ALA A 239 -25.13 0.40 6.32
CA ALA A 239 -25.65 -0.77 5.60
C ALA A 239 -25.13 -0.79 4.15
N GLY A 240 -24.61 -1.94 3.69
CA GLY A 240 -23.97 -2.06 2.39
C GLY A 240 -22.53 -1.53 2.27
N HIS A 241 -22.01 -0.89 3.33
CA HIS A 241 -20.65 -0.32 3.40
C HIS A 241 -19.88 -0.79 4.64
N ARG A 242 -20.21 -1.98 5.12
CA ARG A 242 -19.60 -2.63 6.27
C ARG A 242 -19.43 -4.12 6.01
N TRP A 243 -18.44 -4.72 6.64
CA TRP A 243 -18.12 -6.13 6.49
C TRP A 243 -17.84 -6.75 7.86
N ASP A 244 -18.67 -7.71 8.25
CA ASP A 244 -18.48 -8.41 9.51
C ASP A 244 -17.17 -9.21 9.46
N GLN A 245 -16.43 -9.13 10.55
CA GLN A 245 -15.20 -9.85 10.79
C GLN A 245 -15.44 -10.95 11.82
N VAL A 246 -14.45 -11.80 12.03
CA VAL A 246 -14.48 -12.78 13.13
C VAL A 246 -14.52 -12.09 14.50
N ASP A 247 -14.93 -12.81 15.53
CA ASP A 247 -14.87 -12.38 16.93
C ASP A 247 -15.68 -11.12 17.29
N GLY A 248 -16.78 -10.85 16.55
CA GLY A 248 -17.69 -9.76 16.89
C GLY A 248 -17.18 -8.38 16.51
N TYR A 249 -16.33 -8.29 15.53
CA TYR A 249 -15.88 -7.03 14.95
C TYR A 249 -16.50 -6.78 13.57
N THR A 250 -16.59 -5.52 13.19
CA THR A 250 -17.06 -5.07 11.87
C THR A 250 -16.07 -4.08 11.29
N LYS A 251 -15.68 -4.29 10.05
CA LYS A 251 -14.87 -3.38 9.25
C LYS A 251 -15.77 -2.41 8.52
N LEU A 252 -15.51 -1.11 8.60
CA LEU A 252 -16.34 -0.06 8.01
C LEU A 252 -15.63 0.61 6.83
N SER A 253 -16.41 1.09 5.86
CA SER A 253 -15.88 1.88 4.75
C SER A 253 -15.50 3.29 5.18
N SER A 254 -14.20 3.61 5.21
CA SER A 254 -13.72 4.97 5.44
C SER A 254 -14.16 5.93 4.34
N ALA A 255 -14.24 5.47 3.08
CA ALA A 255 -14.76 6.28 1.98
C ALA A 255 -16.18 6.75 2.28
N ARG A 256 -17.07 5.83 2.72
CA ARG A 256 -18.45 6.19 3.04
C ARG A 256 -18.56 7.12 4.25
N LEU A 257 -17.70 6.94 5.26
CA LEU A 257 -17.64 7.86 6.41
C LEU A 257 -17.24 9.27 5.96
N ILE A 258 -16.29 9.40 5.02
CA ILE A 258 -15.85 10.68 4.48
C ILE A 258 -16.97 11.33 3.66
N GLU A 259 -17.63 10.61 2.76
CA GLU A 259 -18.77 11.09 1.98
C GLU A 259 -19.86 11.73 2.88
N LEU A 260 -20.15 11.11 4.04
CA LEU A 260 -21.17 11.60 4.97
C LEU A 260 -20.81 12.92 5.69
N ILE A 261 -19.56 13.33 5.64
CA ILE A 261 -19.06 14.59 6.25
C ILE A 261 -18.47 15.55 5.23
N GLU A 262 -18.36 15.15 3.97
CA GLU A 262 -17.73 15.94 2.91
C GLU A 262 -18.30 17.35 2.78
N PRO A 263 -19.64 17.58 2.85
CA PRO A 263 -20.21 18.94 2.81
C PRO A 263 -19.79 19.83 3.99
N GLU A 264 -19.26 19.23 5.05
CA GLU A 264 -18.80 19.95 6.24
C GLU A 264 -17.30 20.27 6.19
N LEU A 265 -16.55 19.71 5.22
CA LEU A 265 -15.11 19.89 5.08
C LEU A 265 -14.79 21.26 4.48
N ASN A 266 -13.71 21.86 4.99
CA ASN A 266 -13.10 23.04 4.39
C ASN A 266 -11.76 22.62 3.77
N ILE A 267 -11.81 22.23 2.50
CA ILE A 267 -10.63 21.78 1.74
C ILE A 267 -10.13 22.98 0.91
N PRO A 268 -8.84 23.35 0.99
CA PRO A 268 -8.29 24.43 0.18
C PRO A 268 -8.29 24.05 -1.31
N ASP A 269 -8.29 25.04 -2.21
CA ASP A 269 -8.31 24.84 -3.66
C ASP A 269 -7.09 24.05 -4.19
N THR A 270 -6.00 24.01 -3.42
CA THR A 270 -4.80 23.23 -3.68
C THR A 270 -5.02 21.70 -3.53
N LEU A 271 -6.11 21.31 -2.87
CA LEU A 271 -6.47 19.91 -2.61
C LEU A 271 -7.93 19.65 -2.99
N ARG A 272 -8.27 18.41 -3.29
CA ARG A 272 -9.67 17.96 -3.42
C ARG A 272 -9.80 16.47 -3.12
N LEU A 273 -10.97 16.04 -2.69
CA LEU A 273 -11.31 14.63 -2.70
C LEU A 273 -11.60 14.18 -4.13
N TYR A 274 -11.18 12.94 -4.46
CA TYR A 274 -11.46 12.40 -5.79
C TYR A 274 -12.95 12.06 -5.93
N GLU A 275 -13.58 12.51 -6.98
CA GLU A 275 -15.03 12.42 -7.21
C GLU A 275 -15.56 10.97 -7.24
N ASN A 276 -14.75 10.01 -7.74
CA ASN A 276 -15.13 8.61 -7.81
C ASN A 276 -14.78 7.82 -6.55
N HIS A 277 -14.00 8.41 -5.61
CA HIS A 277 -13.59 7.76 -4.39
C HIS A 277 -13.10 8.74 -3.32
N SER A 278 -13.96 9.13 -2.39
CA SER A 278 -13.67 10.12 -1.34
C SER A 278 -12.53 9.76 -0.38
N LEU A 279 -12.00 8.52 -0.46
CA LEU A 279 -10.82 8.09 0.29
C LEU A 279 -9.51 8.50 -0.38
N VAL A 280 -9.55 9.11 -1.56
CA VAL A 280 -8.36 9.59 -2.29
C VAL A 280 -8.34 11.11 -2.27
N LEU A 281 -7.25 11.66 -1.73
CA LEU A 281 -6.97 13.10 -1.74
C LEU A 281 -6.04 13.41 -2.90
N ILE A 282 -6.46 14.33 -3.76
CA ILE A 282 -5.70 14.81 -4.92
C ILE A 282 -4.99 16.11 -4.54
N ASN A 283 -3.73 16.21 -4.90
CA ASN A 283 -3.00 17.47 -4.93
C ASN A 283 -3.15 18.10 -6.32
N ASN A 284 -3.74 19.29 -6.38
CA ASN A 284 -3.93 20.04 -7.63
C ASN A 284 -2.61 20.69 -8.14
N GLY A 285 -1.47 20.38 -7.52
CA GLY A 285 -0.11 20.73 -7.96
C GLY A 285 0.62 21.72 -7.06
N GLU A 286 -0.04 22.35 -6.08
CA GLU A 286 0.53 23.40 -5.24
C GLU A 286 0.31 23.20 -3.74
N ALA A 287 -0.21 22.04 -3.31
CA ALA A 287 -0.47 21.78 -1.91
C ALA A 287 0.84 21.66 -1.11
N SER A 288 0.85 22.29 0.06
CA SER A 288 1.90 22.11 1.07
C SER A 288 1.64 20.88 1.94
N PHE A 289 2.69 20.40 2.61
CA PHE A 289 2.58 19.35 3.63
C PHE A 289 1.56 19.73 4.72
N ASP A 290 1.60 20.98 5.23
CA ASP A 290 0.72 21.44 6.29
C ASP A 290 -0.76 21.48 5.87
N GLU A 291 -1.05 21.84 4.63
CA GLU A 291 -2.42 21.78 4.09
C GLU A 291 -2.95 20.35 4.04
N VAL A 292 -2.12 19.40 3.57
CA VAL A 292 -2.49 17.98 3.57
C VAL A 292 -2.78 17.49 4.99
N ILE A 293 -1.88 17.74 5.94
CA ILE A 293 -2.05 17.33 7.34
C ILE A 293 -3.28 17.99 7.97
N SER A 294 -3.53 19.26 7.66
CA SER A 294 -4.72 19.98 8.14
C SER A 294 -6.02 19.32 7.67
N VAL A 295 -6.11 18.97 6.37
CA VAL A 295 -7.28 18.28 5.81
C VAL A 295 -7.48 16.91 6.44
N LEU A 296 -6.41 16.11 6.59
CA LEU A 296 -6.48 14.79 7.23
C LEU A 296 -6.98 14.88 8.68
N ASN A 297 -6.46 15.84 9.45
CA ASN A 297 -6.88 16.05 10.83
C ASN A 297 -8.33 16.57 10.92
N GLN A 298 -8.76 17.40 9.99
CA GLN A 298 -10.16 17.87 9.90
C GLN A 298 -11.10 16.67 9.67
N ILE A 299 -10.79 15.77 8.72
CA ILE A 299 -11.58 14.56 8.46
C ILE A 299 -11.66 13.68 9.71
N LYS A 300 -10.52 13.37 10.35
CA LYS A 300 -10.47 12.57 11.58
C LYS A 300 -11.34 13.16 12.68
N SER A 301 -11.22 14.46 12.92
CA SER A 301 -11.95 15.17 13.97
C SER A 301 -13.46 15.15 13.74
N LYS A 302 -13.91 15.43 12.51
CA LYS A 302 -15.34 15.45 12.16
C LYS A 302 -15.97 14.07 12.23
N ILE A 303 -15.28 13.03 11.72
CA ILE A 303 -15.76 11.65 11.81
C ILE A 303 -15.84 11.21 13.27
N PHE A 304 -14.82 11.50 14.08
CA PHE A 304 -14.86 11.17 15.51
C PHE A 304 -15.98 11.90 16.26
N LYS A 305 -16.18 13.20 15.96
CA LYS A 305 -17.25 14.00 16.59
C LYS A 305 -18.63 13.43 16.26
N LYS A 306 -18.86 13.07 14.98
CA LYS A 306 -20.16 12.65 14.48
C LYS A 306 -20.49 11.18 14.79
N PHE A 307 -19.51 10.29 14.61
CA PHE A 307 -19.74 8.83 14.65
C PHE A 307 -19.02 8.12 15.80
N LYS A 308 -18.15 8.81 16.56
CA LYS A 308 -17.28 8.24 17.61
C LYS A 308 -16.29 7.20 17.08
N ILE A 309 -16.04 7.19 15.75
CA ILE A 309 -15.10 6.29 15.09
C ILE A 309 -13.75 7.02 14.92
N LYS A 310 -12.68 6.35 15.32
CA LYS A 310 -11.31 6.84 15.11
C LYS A 310 -10.79 6.34 13.77
N LEU A 311 -10.40 7.26 12.87
CA LEU A 311 -9.70 6.91 11.65
C LEU A 311 -8.18 6.93 11.86
N GLU A 312 -7.51 5.96 11.22
CA GLU A 312 -6.06 5.85 11.17
C GLU A 312 -5.59 6.18 9.76
N ILE A 313 -4.62 7.09 9.65
CA ILE A 313 -4.03 7.47 8.36
C ILE A 313 -3.27 6.25 7.82
N GLU A 314 -3.47 5.91 6.54
CA GLU A 314 -2.81 4.75 5.91
C GLU A 314 -1.39 5.10 5.40
N PRO A 315 -1.16 6.23 4.69
CA PRO A 315 0.17 6.65 4.33
C PRO A 315 1.04 6.97 5.54
N GLU A 316 2.34 6.72 5.43
CA GLU A 316 3.29 7.12 6.44
C GLU A 316 3.54 8.64 6.36
N ILE A 317 3.43 9.33 7.49
CA ILE A 317 3.73 10.77 7.57
C ILE A 317 5.17 10.93 8.02
N ILE A 318 5.96 11.61 7.20
CA ILE A 318 7.36 11.95 7.47
C ILE A 318 7.43 13.48 7.59
N SER A 319 7.39 13.96 8.82
CA SER A 319 7.64 15.38 9.13
C SER A 319 9.13 15.66 9.19
N SER A 320 9.48 16.91 9.00
CA SER A 320 10.87 17.43 9.20
C SER A 320 11.30 17.29 10.64
#